data_01e47aff928e1fca5915e14df619466e
#
_entry.id   01e47aff928e1fca5915e14df619466e
#
_cell.length_a   1.000
_cell.length_b   1.000
_cell.length_c   1.000
_cell.angle_alpha   90.00
_cell.angle_beta   90.00
_cell.angle_gamma   90.00
#
_symmetry.space_group_name_H-M   'P 1'
#
loop_
_entity.id
_entity.type
_entity.pdbx_description
1 polymer ?
#
loop_
_entity_poly.entity_id
_entity_poly.type
_entity_poly.pdbx_seq_one_letter_code
_entity_poly.pdbx_strand_id
1 'polypeptide(L)'
;ISIAEFFEKNKHMLGFDSGARGLVTAVKEAVDNALDATEEAGIKPDIYVEIAEVGDYYRVVVEDNGPGITKEQVPKIFGKLLYGSRFHAREQNRGQQGIGISAAVLYSQLTSGKPAKITSRTKEADQAEYFELVIDTDTNEPEIRDSEPTTWDRTHGTRIELEMEANMRARQQLHQYIKNTAVVNPHARIELREPGLDEPLKFERGTDQLPAETSEIRPHPHGVELGTLIKMIAATDSYSVSGFLQDEFTRVGKKTADKILDSFRDRHFGRELAWPTPATGIDIAGAVTDAVSNKGAEATETFATEIESPLRGHDRTAYSELAALVDKIAEGVEDDTGRTFGTTVR
;
A
#
# COMPACT_ATOMS: atom_id res chain seq x y z
N ILE A 1 6.81 7.32 -21.79
CA ILE A 1 7.02 8.60 -21.10
C ILE A 1 8.18 8.36 -20.15
N SER A 2 9.28 9.13 -20.28
CA SER A 2 10.39 9.03 -19.33
C SER A 2 9.98 9.57 -17.95
N ILE A 3 10.73 9.20 -16.91
CA ILE A 3 10.47 9.70 -15.55
C ILE A 3 10.66 11.21 -15.47
N ALA A 4 11.63 11.77 -16.21
CA ALA A 4 11.81 13.22 -16.29
C ALA A 4 10.58 13.91 -16.89
N GLU A 5 10.02 13.38 -17.98
CA GLU A 5 8.82 13.91 -18.61
C GLU A 5 7.58 13.77 -17.70
N PHE A 6 7.45 12.65 -17.00
CA PHE A 6 6.39 12.46 -15.99
C PHE A 6 6.52 13.49 -14.89
N PHE A 7 7.72 13.69 -14.35
CA PHE A 7 7.96 14.67 -13.29
C PHE A 7 7.65 16.09 -13.75
N GLU A 8 8.15 16.50 -14.92
CA GLU A 8 7.89 17.84 -15.48
C GLU A 8 6.40 18.12 -15.66
N LYS A 9 5.62 17.16 -16.14
CA LYS A 9 4.17 17.28 -16.30
C LYS A 9 3.41 17.33 -14.97
N ASN A 10 3.95 16.74 -13.91
CA ASN A 10 3.26 16.59 -12.63
C ASN A 10 3.90 17.37 -11.46
N LYS A 11 4.98 18.11 -11.69
CA LYS A 11 5.72 18.82 -10.62
C LYS A 11 4.87 19.74 -9.77
N HIS A 12 3.82 20.35 -10.35
CA HIS A 12 2.89 21.19 -9.62
C HIS A 12 2.03 20.40 -8.62
N MET A 13 1.65 19.15 -8.95
CA MET A 13 0.91 18.26 -8.05
C MET A 13 1.81 17.71 -6.95
N LEU A 14 3.09 17.51 -7.26
CA LEU A 14 4.09 17.01 -6.34
C LEU A 14 4.68 18.11 -5.43
N GLY A 15 4.32 19.39 -5.65
CA GLY A 15 4.80 20.50 -4.83
C GLY A 15 6.18 21.05 -5.23
N PHE A 16 6.67 20.73 -6.44
CA PHE A 16 7.96 21.19 -6.96
C PHE A 16 7.83 22.19 -8.11
N ASP A 17 6.75 22.96 -8.15
CA ASP A 17 6.48 23.94 -9.19
C ASP A 17 7.28 25.27 -9.07
N SER A 18 7.92 25.50 -7.95
CA SER A 18 8.79 26.65 -7.72
C SER A 18 9.89 26.32 -6.70
N GLY A 19 11.03 27.03 -6.78
CA GLY A 19 12.12 26.83 -5.84
C GLY A 19 11.74 27.04 -4.36
N ALA A 20 10.80 27.95 -4.07
CA ALA A 20 10.30 28.14 -2.72
C ALA A 20 9.48 26.96 -2.20
N ARG A 21 8.56 26.44 -3.02
CA ARG A 21 7.75 25.27 -2.66
C ARG A 21 8.57 23.99 -2.69
N GLY A 22 9.44 23.83 -3.67
CA GLY A 22 10.33 22.67 -3.78
C GLY A 22 11.20 22.46 -2.54
N LEU A 23 11.74 23.56 -1.99
CA LEU A 23 12.50 23.52 -0.72
C LEU A 23 11.64 22.98 0.43
N VAL A 24 10.46 23.58 0.62
CA VAL A 24 9.54 23.17 1.71
C VAL A 24 9.09 21.72 1.54
N THR A 25 8.77 21.33 0.30
CA THR A 25 8.35 19.95 0.00
C THR A 25 9.48 18.96 0.26
N ALA A 26 10.71 19.25 -0.17
CA ALA A 26 11.86 18.36 0.09
C ALA A 26 12.11 18.15 1.59
N VAL A 27 12.06 19.23 2.38
CA VAL A 27 12.17 19.13 3.84
C VAL A 27 11.01 18.31 4.42
N LYS A 28 9.78 18.58 3.97
CA LYS A 28 8.58 17.87 4.43
C LYS A 28 8.69 16.36 4.19
N GLU A 29 8.99 15.96 2.98
CA GLU A 29 9.08 14.54 2.62
C GLU A 29 10.18 13.82 3.42
N ALA A 30 11.33 14.47 3.62
CA ALA A 30 12.42 13.89 4.40
C ALA A 30 12.08 13.78 5.90
N VAL A 31 11.46 14.83 6.48
CA VAL A 31 11.06 14.83 7.90
C VAL A 31 9.92 13.85 8.17
N ASP A 32 8.93 13.78 7.28
CA ASP A 32 7.81 12.83 7.41
C ASP A 32 8.32 11.38 7.35
N ASN A 33 9.25 11.07 6.44
CA ASN A 33 9.90 9.74 6.38
C ASN A 33 10.75 9.43 7.62
N ALA A 34 11.46 10.43 8.15
CA ALA A 34 12.23 10.28 9.38
C ALA A 34 11.35 9.96 10.60
N LEU A 35 10.19 10.64 10.71
CA LEU A 35 9.21 10.37 11.76
C LEU A 35 8.61 8.96 11.62
N ASP A 36 8.17 8.59 10.42
CA ASP A 36 7.59 7.26 10.18
C ASP A 36 8.61 6.15 10.49
N ALA A 37 9.84 6.26 10.00
CA ALA A 37 10.89 5.26 10.23
C ALA A 37 11.27 5.11 11.71
N THR A 38 11.32 6.22 12.46
CA THR A 38 11.63 6.18 13.90
C THR A 38 10.48 5.61 14.70
N GLU A 39 9.24 6.02 14.44
CA GLU A 39 8.06 5.54 15.15
C GLU A 39 7.81 4.04 14.89
N GLU A 40 7.91 3.57 13.64
CA GLU A 40 7.79 2.15 13.28
C GLU A 40 8.86 1.28 13.96
N ALA A 41 10.06 1.83 14.17
CA ALA A 41 11.13 1.15 14.89
C ALA A 41 11.04 1.25 16.42
N GLY A 42 10.02 1.91 16.97
CA GLY A 42 9.88 2.14 18.40
C GLY A 42 10.95 3.09 18.96
N ILE A 43 11.52 3.97 18.14
CA ILE A 43 12.58 4.92 18.50
C ILE A 43 11.97 6.32 18.64
N LYS A 44 12.28 7.01 19.73
CA LYS A 44 11.86 8.41 19.89
C LYS A 44 12.59 9.28 18.87
N PRO A 45 11.89 10.02 17.98
CA PRO A 45 12.52 10.77 16.91
C PRO A 45 13.44 11.88 17.42
N ASP A 46 14.62 11.99 16.83
CA ASP A 46 15.56 13.10 16.97
C ASP A 46 15.99 13.53 15.58
N ILE A 47 15.39 14.62 15.09
CA ILE A 47 15.50 15.07 13.71
C ILE A 47 16.23 16.39 13.65
N TYR A 48 17.26 16.44 12.82
CA TYR A 48 18.01 17.63 12.49
C TYR A 48 17.76 18.05 11.05
N VAL A 49 17.42 19.30 10.85
CA VAL A 49 17.20 19.92 9.54
C VAL A 49 18.14 21.10 9.38
N GLU A 50 18.90 21.13 8.29
CA GLU A 50 19.77 22.26 7.94
C GLU A 50 19.49 22.70 6.51
N ILE A 51 19.38 24.01 6.33
CA ILE A 51 19.35 24.66 5.03
C ILE A 51 20.52 25.62 4.98
N ALA A 52 21.33 25.53 3.94
CA ALA A 52 22.47 26.41 3.72
C ALA A 52 22.52 26.90 2.27
N GLU A 53 22.97 28.14 2.07
CA GLU A 53 23.26 28.67 0.74
C GLU A 53 24.62 28.11 0.27
N VAL A 54 24.65 27.57 -0.93
CA VAL A 54 25.86 26.98 -1.55
C VAL A 54 25.96 27.52 -2.99
N GLY A 55 26.64 28.63 -3.17
CA GLY A 55 26.69 29.34 -4.47
C GLY A 55 25.29 29.78 -4.89
N ASP A 56 24.86 29.34 -6.08
CA ASP A 56 23.54 29.67 -6.63
C ASP A 56 22.43 28.72 -6.19
N TYR A 57 22.76 27.74 -5.35
CA TYR A 57 21.85 26.69 -4.89
C TYR A 57 21.66 26.73 -3.39
N TYR A 58 20.69 25.94 -2.93
CA TYR A 58 20.48 25.64 -1.51
C TYR A 58 20.77 24.18 -1.23
N ARG A 59 21.50 23.93 -0.17
CA ARG A 59 21.70 22.58 0.37
C ARG A 59 20.69 22.36 1.49
N VAL A 60 19.92 21.30 1.35
CA VAL A 60 18.99 20.79 2.36
C VAL A 60 19.58 19.51 2.95
N VAL A 61 19.71 19.47 4.26
CA VAL A 61 20.12 18.28 5.01
C VAL A 61 19.01 17.91 5.97
N VAL A 62 18.61 16.64 5.97
CA VAL A 62 17.76 16.09 7.01
C VAL A 62 18.42 14.83 7.56
N GLU A 63 18.49 14.76 8.88
CA GLU A 63 19.16 13.70 9.60
C GLU A 63 18.26 13.18 10.71
N ASP A 64 18.13 11.88 10.83
CA ASP A 64 17.35 11.19 11.84
C ASP A 64 18.19 10.21 12.67
N ASN A 65 17.62 9.72 13.76
CA ASN A 65 18.13 8.64 14.60
C ASN A 65 17.34 7.35 14.44
N GLY A 66 16.74 7.14 13.28
CA GLY A 66 15.93 5.94 12.99
C GLY A 66 16.73 4.65 12.91
N PRO A 67 16.12 3.56 12.46
CA PRO A 67 16.78 2.25 12.41
C PRO A 67 17.93 2.19 11.41
N GLY A 68 18.06 3.21 10.53
CA GLY A 68 18.95 3.17 9.38
C GLY A 68 18.41 2.31 8.25
N ILE A 69 19.07 2.38 7.11
CA ILE A 69 18.72 1.68 5.88
C ILE A 69 19.91 0.84 5.45
N THR A 70 19.68 -0.40 5.06
CA THR A 70 20.76 -1.29 4.62
C THR A 70 21.37 -0.83 3.30
N LYS A 71 22.62 -1.20 3.06
CA LYS A 71 23.38 -0.84 1.85
C LYS A 71 22.63 -1.17 0.56
N GLU A 72 21.95 -2.31 0.53
CA GLU A 72 21.21 -2.79 -0.64
C GLU A 72 19.91 -2.04 -0.89
N GLN A 73 19.34 -1.42 0.16
CA GLN A 73 18.06 -0.72 0.09
C GLN A 73 18.20 0.78 -0.19
N VAL A 74 19.28 1.42 0.26
CA VAL A 74 19.52 2.85 0.06
C VAL A 74 19.33 3.28 -1.40
N PRO A 75 19.96 2.64 -2.41
CA PRO A 75 19.79 3.04 -3.80
C PRO A 75 18.33 2.91 -4.27
N LYS A 76 17.61 1.89 -3.83
CA LYS A 76 16.23 1.64 -4.25
C LYS A 76 15.26 2.66 -3.68
N ILE A 77 15.44 3.03 -2.40
CA ILE A 77 14.55 3.98 -1.70
C ILE A 77 14.72 5.40 -2.25
N PHE A 78 15.94 5.84 -2.48
CA PHE A 78 16.23 7.22 -2.89
C PHE A 78 16.37 7.38 -4.40
N GLY A 79 16.79 6.34 -5.11
CA GLY A 79 17.13 6.37 -6.53
C GLY A 79 16.08 5.75 -7.45
N LYS A 80 14.91 5.36 -6.96
CA LYS A 80 13.84 4.77 -7.78
C LYS A 80 12.49 5.33 -7.37
N LEU A 81 11.75 5.94 -8.32
CA LEU A 81 10.39 6.42 -8.06
C LEU A 81 9.44 5.23 -7.88
N LEU A 82 8.46 5.40 -7.00
CA LEU A 82 7.42 4.41 -6.69
C LEU A 82 7.94 3.13 -6.00
N TYR A 83 9.21 3.10 -5.57
CA TYR A 83 9.71 1.99 -4.79
C TYR A 83 9.18 2.05 -3.37
N GLY A 84 8.67 0.92 -2.87
CA GLY A 84 8.10 0.85 -1.52
C GLY A 84 6.79 1.62 -1.35
N SER A 85 6.07 1.93 -2.45
CA SER A 85 4.78 2.60 -2.36
C SER A 85 3.79 1.77 -1.55
N ARG A 86 3.23 2.38 -0.50
CA ARG A 86 2.23 1.76 0.39
C ARG A 86 0.79 2.05 -0.06
N PHE A 87 0.56 2.14 -1.38
CA PHE A 87 -0.78 2.40 -1.94
C PHE A 87 -1.87 1.42 -1.50
N HIS A 88 -1.46 0.27 -0.98
CA HIS A 88 -2.38 -0.76 -0.51
C HIS A 88 -2.45 -0.85 1.01
N ALA A 89 -1.53 -0.22 1.73
CA ALA A 89 -1.57 -0.18 3.19
C ALA A 89 -2.71 0.75 3.66
N ARG A 90 -3.58 0.26 4.52
CA ARG A 90 -4.69 1.01 5.11
C ARG A 90 -4.34 1.45 6.52
N GLU A 91 -3.11 1.82 6.69
CA GLU A 91 -2.53 2.35 7.91
C GLU A 91 -2.37 3.87 7.80
N GLN A 92 -2.35 4.54 8.92
CA GLN A 92 -2.06 5.95 8.97
C GLN A 92 -0.54 6.14 8.89
N ASN A 93 -0.05 6.49 7.70
CA ASN A 93 1.33 6.88 7.44
C ASN A 93 1.37 8.29 6.88
N ARG A 94 2.46 9.04 7.14
CA ARG A 94 2.68 10.37 6.57
C ARG A 94 3.05 10.27 5.10
N GLY A 95 3.88 9.30 4.74
CA GLY A 95 4.41 9.06 3.39
C GLY A 95 3.59 8.09 2.54
N GLN A 96 2.28 8.32 2.33
CA GLN A 96 1.39 7.38 1.63
C GLN A 96 1.73 7.13 0.15
N GLN A 97 2.32 8.10 -0.56
CA GLN A 97 2.50 8.02 -2.01
C GLN A 97 3.75 7.24 -2.45
N GLY A 98 4.74 7.07 -1.57
CA GLY A 98 5.99 6.36 -1.88
C GLY A 98 6.84 7.01 -2.99
N ILE A 99 6.56 8.28 -3.32
CA ILE A 99 7.29 9.04 -4.34
C ILE A 99 7.94 10.30 -3.78
N GLY A 100 7.59 10.74 -2.59
CA GLY A 100 7.95 12.04 -2.08
C GLY A 100 9.47 12.27 -2.00
N ILE A 101 10.19 11.38 -1.35
CA ILE A 101 11.64 11.54 -1.20
C ILE A 101 12.39 11.32 -2.52
N SER A 102 11.99 10.36 -3.34
CA SER A 102 12.60 10.15 -4.65
C SER A 102 12.26 11.28 -5.64
N ALA A 103 11.08 11.92 -5.51
CA ALA A 103 10.75 13.13 -6.24
C ALA A 103 11.61 14.33 -5.80
N ALA A 104 11.94 14.45 -4.50
CA ALA A 104 12.86 15.46 -4.01
C ALA A 104 14.30 15.24 -4.54
N VAL A 105 14.76 13.98 -4.58
CA VAL A 105 16.02 13.60 -5.20
C VAL A 105 16.05 13.97 -6.67
N LEU A 106 14.99 13.65 -7.41
CA LEU A 106 14.88 13.98 -8.83
C LEU A 106 14.85 15.50 -9.07
N TYR A 107 14.09 16.23 -8.28
CA TYR A 107 14.06 17.69 -8.34
C TYR A 107 15.45 18.31 -8.10
N SER A 108 16.14 17.85 -7.07
CA SER A 108 17.52 18.23 -6.78
C SER A 108 18.45 17.99 -7.99
N GLN A 109 18.41 16.78 -8.54
CA GLN A 109 19.20 16.39 -9.71
C GLN A 109 18.89 17.24 -10.95
N LEU A 110 17.62 17.46 -11.27
CA LEU A 110 17.20 18.22 -12.45
C LEU A 110 17.55 19.71 -12.36
N THR A 111 17.56 20.29 -11.16
CA THR A 111 17.79 21.72 -10.96
C THR A 111 19.25 22.06 -10.74
N SER A 112 20.00 21.23 -10.04
CA SER A 112 21.42 21.50 -9.72
C SER A 112 22.43 20.67 -10.54
N GLY A 113 21.98 19.55 -11.12
CA GLY A 113 22.87 18.56 -11.74
C GLY A 113 23.71 17.77 -10.74
N LYS A 114 23.46 17.92 -9.43
CA LYS A 114 24.22 17.27 -8.37
C LYS A 114 23.57 15.95 -7.95
N PRO A 115 24.37 14.92 -7.55
CA PRO A 115 23.84 13.72 -6.95
C PRO A 115 23.24 14.01 -5.56
N ALA A 116 22.26 13.23 -5.16
CA ALA A 116 21.84 13.16 -3.78
C ALA A 116 22.91 12.41 -2.97
N LYS A 117 23.21 12.90 -1.76
CA LYS A 117 24.15 12.26 -0.85
C LYS A 117 23.37 11.66 0.32
N ILE A 118 23.59 10.38 0.55
CA ILE A 118 22.94 9.65 1.61
C ILE A 118 23.99 9.01 2.52
N THR A 119 23.87 9.22 3.82
CA THR A 119 24.64 8.48 4.82
C THR A 119 23.65 7.70 5.68
N SER A 120 23.85 6.40 5.80
CA SER A 120 22.98 5.58 6.63
C SER A 120 23.76 4.53 7.42
N ARG A 121 23.29 4.25 8.64
CA ARG A 121 23.85 3.24 9.52
C ARG A 121 22.73 2.51 10.24
N THR A 122 22.70 1.19 10.11
CA THR A 122 21.81 0.34 10.90
C THR A 122 22.40 0.08 12.30
N LYS A 123 21.57 -0.35 13.25
CA LYS A 123 22.03 -0.65 14.63
C LYS A 123 23.11 -1.73 14.69
N GLU A 124 23.05 -2.67 13.75
CA GLU A 124 23.93 -3.83 13.66
C GLU A 124 25.23 -3.54 12.92
N ALA A 125 25.30 -2.39 12.22
CA ALA A 125 26.46 -2.04 11.40
C ALA A 125 27.57 -1.37 12.24
N ASP A 126 28.79 -1.78 12.01
CA ASP A 126 29.98 -1.18 12.66
C ASP A 126 30.26 0.24 12.15
N GLN A 127 29.96 0.50 10.88
CA GLN A 127 30.20 1.78 10.20
C GLN A 127 28.96 2.24 9.43
N ALA A 128 28.89 3.53 9.15
CA ALA A 128 27.89 4.08 8.23
C ALA A 128 28.34 3.83 6.78
N GLU A 129 27.38 3.75 5.87
CA GLU A 129 27.61 3.72 4.43
C GLU A 129 27.21 5.08 3.84
N TYR A 130 28.09 5.62 3.02
CA TYR A 130 27.87 6.83 2.23
C TYR A 130 27.55 6.49 0.79
N PHE A 131 26.66 7.25 0.17
CA PHE A 131 26.29 7.11 -1.23
C PHE A 131 26.14 8.47 -1.90
N GLU A 132 26.58 8.55 -3.15
CA GLU A 132 26.16 9.56 -4.12
C GLU A 132 25.28 8.90 -5.17
N LEU A 133 24.01 9.34 -5.27
CA LEU A 133 23.01 8.71 -6.12
C LEU A 133 22.40 9.70 -7.11
N VAL A 134 22.15 9.23 -8.32
CA VAL A 134 21.29 9.88 -9.30
C VAL A 134 20.23 8.88 -9.77
N ILE A 135 19.12 9.41 -10.26
CA ILE A 135 18.05 8.61 -10.89
C ILE A 135 18.29 8.61 -12.39
N ASP A 136 18.42 7.43 -12.98
CA ASP A 136 18.34 7.29 -14.42
C ASP A 136 16.91 7.58 -14.86
N THR A 137 16.71 8.68 -15.55
CA THR A 137 15.39 9.17 -15.94
C THR A 137 14.73 8.39 -17.06
N ASP A 138 15.47 7.57 -17.79
CA ASP A 138 14.98 6.74 -18.87
C ASP A 138 14.50 5.38 -18.36
N THR A 139 15.26 4.78 -17.43
CA THR A 139 15.01 3.43 -16.91
C THR A 139 14.32 3.41 -15.54
N ASN A 140 14.28 4.54 -14.83
CA ASN A 140 13.84 4.63 -13.42
C ASN A 140 14.65 3.73 -12.49
N GLU A 141 15.93 3.60 -12.73
CA GLU A 141 16.82 2.81 -11.88
C GLU A 141 17.85 3.73 -11.19
N PRO A 142 18.29 3.35 -9.97
CA PRO A 142 19.32 4.10 -9.27
C PRO A 142 20.69 3.92 -9.93
N GLU A 143 21.36 5.02 -10.17
CA GLU A 143 22.77 5.03 -10.57
C GLU A 143 23.63 5.50 -9.40
N ILE A 144 24.48 4.62 -8.89
CA ILE A 144 25.42 4.92 -7.81
C ILE A 144 26.65 5.56 -8.43
N ARG A 145 26.92 6.83 -8.10
CA ARG A 145 28.11 7.57 -8.53
C ARG A 145 29.30 7.31 -7.63
N ASP A 146 29.05 7.18 -6.34
CA ASP A 146 30.04 6.84 -5.34
C ASP A 146 29.40 6.08 -4.18
N SER A 147 30.17 5.19 -3.54
CA SER A 147 29.73 4.46 -2.35
C SER A 147 30.92 3.98 -1.55
N GLU A 148 31.00 4.42 -0.29
CA GLU A 148 32.08 4.03 0.61
C GLU A 148 31.62 3.93 2.07
N PRO A 149 32.25 3.08 2.88
CA PRO A 149 32.09 3.13 4.32
C PRO A 149 32.60 4.45 4.89
N THR A 150 31.88 5.03 5.83
CA THR A 150 32.24 6.32 6.42
C THR A 150 32.05 6.35 7.92
N THR A 151 32.72 7.29 8.58
CA THR A 151 32.49 7.58 10.00
C THR A 151 31.35 8.57 10.15
N TRP A 152 30.47 8.33 11.13
CA TRP A 152 29.36 9.19 11.43
C TRP A 152 29.12 9.22 12.95
N ASP A 153 28.81 10.41 13.50
CA ASP A 153 28.67 10.58 14.94
C ASP A 153 27.43 9.90 15.52
N ARG A 154 26.39 9.66 14.68
CA ARG A 154 25.21 8.90 15.11
C ARG A 154 25.50 7.40 15.12
N THR A 155 24.95 6.72 16.12
CA THR A 155 25.07 5.26 16.25
C THR A 155 24.22 4.51 15.23
N HIS A 156 23.11 5.09 14.80
CA HIS A 156 22.22 4.60 13.75
C HIS A 156 21.33 5.75 13.26
N GLY A 157 20.74 5.58 12.08
CA GLY A 157 19.87 6.56 11.46
C GLY A 157 20.17 6.77 9.98
N THR A 158 19.57 7.82 9.42
CA THR A 158 19.77 8.21 8.02
C THR A 158 19.94 9.72 7.92
N ARG A 159 20.85 10.12 7.03
CA ARG A 159 21.11 11.51 6.63
C ARG A 159 20.95 11.59 5.13
N ILE A 160 20.11 12.51 4.67
CA ILE A 160 20.00 12.89 3.27
C ILE A 160 20.46 14.33 3.08
N GLU A 161 21.24 14.56 2.01
CA GLU A 161 21.70 15.88 1.60
C GLU A 161 21.36 16.09 0.12
N LEU A 162 20.64 17.17 -0.18
CA LEU A 162 20.19 17.55 -1.51
C LEU A 162 20.64 18.97 -1.82
N GLU A 163 21.25 19.19 -2.98
CA GLU A 163 21.49 20.53 -3.51
C GLU A 163 20.47 20.83 -4.61
N MET A 164 19.76 21.95 -4.53
CA MET A 164 18.68 22.27 -5.46
C MET A 164 18.56 23.76 -5.72
N GLU A 165 17.96 24.11 -6.86
CA GLU A 165 17.48 25.47 -7.06
C GLU A 165 16.32 25.74 -6.09
N ALA A 166 16.49 26.72 -5.22
CA ALA A 166 15.53 27.06 -4.20
C ALA A 166 15.62 28.54 -3.82
N ASN A 167 14.70 28.98 -3.00
CA ASN A 167 14.78 30.29 -2.35
C ASN A 167 13.97 30.29 -1.05
N MET A 168 14.29 31.23 -0.15
CA MET A 168 13.69 31.33 1.16
C MET A 168 12.39 32.17 1.21
N ARG A 169 11.72 32.41 0.07
CA ARG A 169 10.43 33.17 0.06
C ARG A 169 9.34 32.43 0.83
N ALA A 170 9.40 31.11 0.91
CA ALA A 170 8.47 30.27 1.68
C ALA A 170 8.95 29.99 3.12
N ARG A 171 9.93 30.77 3.66
CA ARG A 171 10.46 30.58 5.02
C ARG A 171 9.36 30.44 6.09
N GLN A 172 8.34 31.29 6.04
CA GLN A 172 7.23 31.21 6.99
C GLN A 172 6.47 29.90 6.92
N GLN A 173 6.28 29.35 5.71
CA GLN A 173 5.65 28.05 5.53
C GLN A 173 6.52 26.92 6.09
N LEU A 174 7.83 26.99 5.88
CA LEU A 174 8.79 26.06 6.45
C LEU A 174 8.75 26.07 7.98
N HIS A 175 8.86 27.26 8.58
CA HIS A 175 8.79 27.40 10.05
C HIS A 175 7.45 26.91 10.61
N GLN A 176 6.35 27.24 9.92
CA GLN A 176 5.02 26.79 10.34
C GLN A 176 4.88 25.27 10.23
N TYR A 177 5.41 24.65 9.17
CA TYR A 177 5.44 23.20 9.03
C TYR A 177 6.22 22.55 10.18
N ILE A 178 7.47 22.96 10.43
CA ILE A 178 8.29 22.39 11.49
C ILE A 178 7.62 22.58 12.87
N LYS A 179 7.08 23.76 13.15
CA LYS A 179 6.35 24.03 14.39
C LYS A 179 5.13 23.14 14.55
N ASN A 180 4.29 23.03 13.52
CA ASN A 180 3.10 22.20 13.57
C ASN A 180 3.46 20.73 13.73
N THR A 181 4.49 20.26 13.03
CA THR A 181 5.02 18.89 13.15
C THR A 181 5.47 18.61 14.57
N ALA A 182 6.21 19.51 15.20
CA ALA A 182 6.65 19.37 16.59
C ALA A 182 5.46 19.36 17.58
N VAL A 183 4.45 20.19 17.33
CA VAL A 183 3.25 20.25 18.20
C VAL A 183 2.43 18.97 18.15
N VAL A 184 2.23 18.39 16.97
CA VAL A 184 1.43 17.16 16.81
C VAL A 184 2.24 15.90 17.09
N ASN A 185 3.57 16.01 17.19
CA ASN A 185 4.48 14.91 17.54
C ASN A 185 5.30 15.28 18.79
N PRO A 186 4.67 15.42 19.96
CA PRO A 186 5.36 15.89 21.17
C PRO A 186 6.44 14.93 21.68
N HIS A 187 6.49 13.71 21.18
CA HIS A 187 7.53 12.70 21.44
C HIS A 187 8.79 12.90 20.58
N ALA A 188 8.75 13.79 19.58
CA ALA A 188 9.88 14.09 18.72
C ALA A 188 10.68 15.31 19.23
N ARG A 189 12.00 15.26 19.02
CA ARG A 189 12.88 16.43 19.07
C ARG A 189 13.18 16.85 17.66
N ILE A 190 13.00 18.13 17.34
CA ILE A 190 13.28 18.67 16.00
C ILE A 190 14.13 19.94 16.14
N GLU A 191 15.24 20.00 15.42
CA GLU A 191 16.09 21.18 15.31
C GLU A 191 16.15 21.63 13.86
N LEU A 192 15.90 22.95 13.62
CA LEU A 192 16.02 23.57 12.30
C LEU A 192 17.09 24.65 12.34
N ARG A 193 18.05 24.57 11.41
CA ARG A 193 19.00 25.63 11.06
C ARG A 193 18.74 26.12 9.65
N GLU A 194 18.71 27.42 9.45
CA GLU A 194 18.56 28.01 8.12
C GLU A 194 19.22 29.42 8.05
N PRO A 195 19.53 29.93 6.82
CA PRO A 195 20.31 31.15 6.62
C PRO A 195 19.59 32.37 7.13
N GLY A 196 18.96 32.63 7.99
CA GLY A 196 18.26 33.82 8.50
C GLY A 196 17.92 33.72 9.97
N LEU A 197 18.38 32.62 10.59
CA LEU A 197 18.29 32.43 12.02
C LEU A 197 19.65 32.63 12.66
N ASP A 198 19.71 33.54 13.65
CA ASP A 198 20.91 33.71 14.47
C ASP A 198 21.17 32.50 15.35
N GLU A 199 20.10 31.86 15.83
CA GLU A 199 20.12 30.63 16.59
C GLU A 199 19.14 29.59 15.98
N PRO A 200 19.44 28.29 16.07
CA PRO A 200 18.55 27.26 15.54
C PRO A 200 17.21 27.22 16.28
N LEU A 201 16.12 26.98 15.54
CA LEU A 201 14.84 26.68 16.15
C LEU A 201 14.89 25.25 16.70
N LYS A 202 14.65 25.12 18.02
CA LYS A 202 14.66 23.85 18.73
C LYS A 202 13.31 23.58 19.36
N PHE A 203 12.79 22.40 19.06
CA PHE A 203 11.57 21.89 19.69
C PHE A 203 11.97 20.62 20.47
N GLU A 204 12.06 20.78 21.78
CA GLU A 204 12.39 19.67 22.68
C GLU A 204 11.17 18.77 22.87
N ARG A 205 11.41 17.51 23.26
CA ARG A 205 10.35 16.54 23.55
C ARG A 205 9.47 17.01 24.69
N GLY A 206 8.16 16.99 24.48
CA GLY A 206 7.16 17.25 25.52
C GLY A 206 6.72 15.97 26.24
N THR A 207 6.97 14.79 25.68
CA THR A 207 6.65 13.48 26.27
C THR A 207 7.64 12.41 25.82
N ASP A 208 7.82 11.41 26.67
CA ASP A 208 8.62 10.22 26.34
C ASP A 208 7.79 9.05 25.78
N GLN A 209 6.46 9.23 25.71
CA GLN A 209 5.56 8.19 25.23
C GLN A 209 5.42 8.29 23.70
N LEU A 210 5.78 7.21 23.02
CA LEU A 210 5.48 7.05 21.59
C LEU A 210 3.98 6.85 21.38
N PRO A 211 3.45 7.25 20.21
CA PRO A 211 2.09 6.90 19.81
C PRO A 211 1.93 5.38 19.75
N ALA A 212 0.70 4.91 19.87
CA ALA A 212 0.41 3.51 19.61
C ALA A 212 0.69 3.20 18.13
N GLU A 213 1.23 2.00 17.87
CA GLU A 213 1.42 1.53 16.50
C GLU A 213 0.10 1.63 15.72
N THR A 214 0.21 2.14 14.50
CA THR A 214 -0.92 2.13 13.58
C THR A 214 -1.23 0.70 13.19
N SER A 215 -2.50 0.36 13.12
CA SER A 215 -2.95 -0.94 12.64
C SER A 215 -3.74 -0.77 11.36
N GLU A 216 -3.56 -1.71 10.44
CA GLU A 216 -4.35 -1.72 9.22
C GLU A 216 -5.83 -1.87 9.54
N ILE A 217 -6.65 -0.95 9.04
CA ILE A 217 -8.11 -0.99 9.22
C ILE A 217 -8.78 -1.64 8.01
N ARG A 218 -9.68 -2.58 8.29
CA ARG A 218 -10.52 -3.16 7.26
C ARG A 218 -11.47 -2.09 6.71
N PRO A 219 -11.61 -1.97 5.37
CA PRO A 219 -12.52 -1.00 4.80
C PRO A 219 -13.97 -1.34 5.11
N HIS A 220 -14.82 -0.34 5.09
CA HIS A 220 -16.25 -0.58 5.04
C HIS A 220 -16.67 -0.94 3.60
N PRO A 221 -17.58 -1.91 3.38
CA PRO A 221 -17.97 -2.32 2.02
C PRO A 221 -18.43 -1.17 1.11
N HIS A 222 -19.11 -0.17 1.66
CA HIS A 222 -19.58 1.01 0.92
C HIS A 222 -18.45 1.94 0.43
N GLY A 223 -17.25 1.80 0.96
CA GLY A 223 -16.08 2.63 0.60
C GLY A 223 -15.12 1.95 -0.38
N VAL A 224 -15.47 0.76 -0.89
CA VAL A 224 -14.58 -0.01 -1.77
C VAL A 224 -15.09 0.05 -3.20
N GLU A 225 -14.24 0.54 -4.08
CA GLU A 225 -14.48 0.56 -5.53
C GLU A 225 -14.23 -0.82 -6.14
N LEU A 226 -14.87 -1.09 -7.30
CA LEU A 226 -14.79 -2.39 -7.97
C LEU A 226 -13.34 -2.82 -8.25
N GLY A 227 -12.48 -1.90 -8.70
CA GLY A 227 -11.08 -2.21 -8.97
C GLY A 227 -10.30 -2.66 -7.73
N THR A 228 -10.58 -2.04 -6.58
CA THR A 228 -10.01 -2.41 -5.28
C THR A 228 -10.56 -3.76 -4.83
N LEU A 229 -11.87 -4.00 -4.98
CA LEU A 229 -12.50 -5.27 -4.63
C LEU A 229 -11.88 -6.44 -5.41
N ILE A 230 -11.65 -6.28 -6.71
CA ILE A 230 -11.01 -7.31 -7.54
C ILE A 230 -9.61 -7.64 -7.03
N LYS A 231 -8.82 -6.62 -6.66
CA LYS A 231 -7.48 -6.83 -6.08
C LYS A 231 -7.54 -7.53 -4.72
N MET A 232 -8.50 -7.16 -3.87
CA MET A 232 -8.70 -7.80 -2.58
C MET A 232 -9.06 -9.28 -2.73
N ILE A 233 -9.95 -9.61 -3.68
CA ILE A 233 -10.31 -11.01 -3.98
C ILE A 233 -9.09 -11.80 -4.48
N ALA A 234 -8.24 -11.17 -5.29
CA ALA A 234 -7.03 -11.82 -5.81
C ALA A 234 -5.94 -12.03 -4.75
N ALA A 235 -5.93 -11.22 -3.68
CA ALA A 235 -4.91 -11.23 -2.63
C ALA A 235 -5.34 -11.94 -1.33
N THR A 236 -6.62 -12.26 -1.17
CA THR A 236 -7.14 -12.84 0.08
C THR A 236 -6.76 -14.30 0.24
N ASP A 237 -6.50 -14.70 1.47
CA ASP A 237 -6.31 -16.10 1.89
C ASP A 237 -7.63 -16.81 2.24
N SER A 238 -8.76 -16.12 2.14
CA SER A 238 -10.08 -16.68 2.49
C SER A 238 -10.55 -17.69 1.45
N TYR A 239 -10.91 -18.89 1.90
CA TYR A 239 -11.38 -19.99 1.04
C TYR A 239 -12.83 -19.87 0.57
N SER A 240 -13.60 -18.94 1.11
CA SER A 240 -15.02 -18.78 0.76
C SER A 240 -15.39 -17.30 0.66
N VAL A 241 -16.42 -16.98 -0.12
CA VAL A 241 -16.93 -15.61 -0.23
C VAL A 241 -17.45 -15.11 1.11
N SER A 242 -18.09 -15.96 1.92
CA SER A 242 -18.52 -15.60 3.27
C SER A 242 -17.32 -15.28 4.18
N GLY A 243 -16.25 -16.08 4.12
CA GLY A 243 -14.99 -15.82 4.81
C GLY A 243 -14.38 -14.50 4.37
N PHE A 244 -14.20 -14.32 3.06
CA PHE A 244 -13.69 -13.08 2.48
C PHE A 244 -14.44 -11.84 2.99
N LEU A 245 -15.78 -11.88 2.98
CA LEU A 245 -16.58 -10.76 3.46
C LEU A 245 -16.38 -10.46 4.95
N GLN A 246 -16.14 -11.50 5.77
CA GLN A 246 -15.92 -11.34 7.21
C GLN A 246 -14.50 -10.91 7.53
N ASP A 247 -13.51 -11.40 6.76
CA ASP A 247 -12.09 -11.19 7.03
C ASP A 247 -11.59 -9.85 6.49
N GLU A 248 -12.09 -9.44 5.31
CA GLU A 248 -11.58 -8.26 4.61
C GLU A 248 -12.39 -6.98 4.88
N PHE A 249 -13.57 -7.07 5.49
CA PHE A 249 -14.41 -5.90 5.72
C PHE A 249 -14.75 -5.67 7.19
N THR A 250 -14.78 -4.38 7.57
CA THR A 250 -15.28 -3.98 8.88
C THR A 250 -16.80 -4.08 8.92
N ARG A 251 -17.36 -4.39 10.10
CA ARG A 251 -18.81 -4.51 10.37
C ARG A 251 -19.54 -5.59 9.57
N VAL A 252 -18.82 -6.50 8.95
CA VAL A 252 -19.40 -7.66 8.28
C VAL A 252 -19.11 -8.90 9.11
N GLY A 253 -20.06 -9.28 9.98
CA GLY A 253 -20.03 -10.56 10.66
C GLY A 253 -20.77 -11.64 9.87
N LYS A 254 -20.70 -12.90 10.32
CA LYS A 254 -21.31 -14.07 9.65
C LYS A 254 -22.74 -13.82 9.20
N LYS A 255 -23.62 -13.33 10.09
CA LYS A 255 -25.04 -13.05 9.76
C LYS A 255 -25.20 -12.02 8.62
N THR A 256 -24.30 -11.03 8.54
CA THR A 256 -24.33 -10.03 7.48
C THR A 256 -23.80 -10.59 6.18
N ALA A 257 -22.71 -11.35 6.23
CA ALA A 257 -22.14 -12.04 5.07
C ALA A 257 -23.18 -13.00 4.45
N ASP A 258 -23.81 -13.83 5.25
CA ASP A 258 -24.86 -14.76 4.80
C ASP A 258 -26.02 -14.01 4.12
N LYS A 259 -26.51 -12.93 4.74
CA LYS A 259 -27.57 -12.09 4.13
C LYS A 259 -27.15 -11.46 2.79
N ILE A 260 -25.90 -11.01 2.68
CA ILE A 260 -25.39 -10.46 1.42
C ILE A 260 -25.40 -11.55 0.34
N LEU A 261 -24.91 -12.73 0.67
CA LEU A 261 -24.86 -13.85 -0.25
C LEU A 261 -26.24 -14.31 -0.68
N ASP A 262 -27.16 -14.48 0.26
CA ASP A 262 -28.54 -14.87 -0.03
C ASP A 262 -29.22 -13.81 -0.91
N SER A 263 -29.08 -12.53 -0.55
CA SER A 263 -29.64 -11.43 -1.35
C SER A 263 -29.04 -11.36 -2.76
N PHE A 264 -27.76 -11.65 -2.90
CA PHE A 264 -27.10 -11.72 -4.21
C PHE A 264 -27.62 -12.89 -5.02
N ARG A 265 -27.68 -14.08 -4.42
CA ARG A 265 -28.20 -15.30 -5.04
C ARG A 265 -29.64 -15.11 -5.52
N ASP A 266 -30.50 -14.60 -4.65
CA ASP A 266 -31.92 -14.37 -4.99
C ASP A 266 -32.11 -13.32 -6.08
N ARG A 267 -31.30 -12.24 -6.08
CA ARG A 267 -31.41 -11.17 -7.08
C ARG A 267 -30.85 -11.54 -8.44
N HIS A 268 -29.71 -12.20 -8.47
CA HIS A 268 -28.97 -12.43 -9.71
C HIS A 268 -29.26 -13.83 -10.28
N PHE A 269 -29.22 -14.84 -9.46
CA PHE A 269 -29.48 -16.19 -9.93
C PHE A 269 -30.98 -16.55 -9.95
N GLY A 270 -31.78 -16.03 -9.06
CA GLY A 270 -33.24 -16.19 -9.12
C GLY A 270 -33.92 -15.42 -10.25
N ARG A 271 -33.27 -14.34 -10.77
CA ARG A 271 -33.79 -13.56 -11.91
C ARG A 271 -33.18 -13.92 -13.25
N GLU A 272 -31.88 -14.16 -13.30
CA GLU A 272 -31.13 -14.44 -14.53
C GLU A 272 -31.18 -15.90 -14.88
N LEU A 273 -31.29 -16.77 -13.91
CA LEU A 273 -31.75 -18.13 -14.04
C LEU A 273 -33.28 -18.24 -13.79
N ALA A 274 -34.07 -17.32 -14.30
CA ALA A 274 -35.27 -17.75 -14.94
C ALA A 274 -34.76 -18.82 -15.91
N TRP A 275 -34.80 -20.08 -15.47
CA TRP A 275 -34.25 -21.20 -16.20
C TRP A 275 -34.60 -20.99 -17.64
N PRO A 276 -33.61 -20.83 -18.50
CA PRO A 276 -33.92 -20.60 -19.86
C PRO A 276 -34.89 -21.67 -20.23
N THR A 277 -36.02 -21.25 -20.74
CA THR A 277 -36.80 -22.12 -21.58
C THR A 277 -35.82 -22.90 -22.45
N PRO A 278 -36.02 -24.17 -22.76
CA PRO A 278 -35.09 -24.99 -23.52
C PRO A 278 -34.46 -24.36 -24.75
N ALA A 279 -35.01 -23.21 -25.19
CA ALA A 279 -34.54 -22.42 -26.32
C ALA A 279 -33.24 -21.59 -26.06
N THR A 280 -32.74 -21.42 -24.83
CA THR A 280 -31.56 -20.62 -24.56
C THR A 280 -30.26 -21.43 -24.28
N GLY A 281 -30.30 -22.71 -24.30
CA GLY A 281 -29.12 -23.56 -24.44
C GLY A 281 -28.18 -23.66 -23.26
N ILE A 282 -28.60 -23.28 -22.04
CA ILE A 282 -27.79 -23.56 -20.85
C ILE A 282 -28.14 -24.96 -20.34
N ASP A 283 -27.23 -25.89 -20.51
CA ASP A 283 -27.31 -27.24 -19.97
C ASP A 283 -26.81 -27.25 -18.51
N ILE A 284 -27.74 -26.99 -17.59
CA ILE A 284 -27.40 -26.94 -16.16
C ILE A 284 -27.15 -28.36 -15.63
N ALA A 285 -27.91 -29.33 -16.11
CA ALA A 285 -27.67 -30.71 -15.72
C ALA A 285 -26.26 -31.16 -16.15
N GLY A 286 -25.85 -30.81 -17.37
CA GLY A 286 -24.47 -30.99 -17.83
C GLY A 286 -23.44 -30.28 -16.98
N ALA A 287 -23.66 -29.00 -16.66
CA ALA A 287 -22.72 -28.22 -15.82
C ALA A 287 -22.58 -28.79 -14.40
N VAL A 288 -23.67 -29.26 -13.79
CA VAL A 288 -23.62 -29.89 -12.46
C VAL A 288 -22.95 -31.27 -12.57
N THR A 289 -23.25 -32.04 -13.64
CA THR A 289 -22.62 -33.33 -13.88
C THR A 289 -21.11 -33.18 -14.05
N ASP A 290 -20.65 -32.19 -14.80
CA ASP A 290 -19.23 -31.91 -14.98
C ASP A 290 -18.56 -31.55 -13.63
N ALA A 291 -19.24 -30.79 -12.76
CA ALA A 291 -18.72 -30.46 -11.45
C ALA A 291 -18.53 -31.66 -10.52
N VAL A 292 -19.28 -32.75 -10.71
CA VAL A 292 -19.17 -33.95 -9.88
C VAL A 292 -18.48 -35.14 -10.63
N SER A 293 -18.02 -34.94 -11.84
CA SER A 293 -17.44 -35.99 -12.69
C SER A 293 -16.21 -36.69 -12.08
N ASN A 294 -15.53 -36.04 -11.15
CA ASN A 294 -14.39 -36.59 -10.42
C ASN A 294 -14.77 -37.63 -9.32
N LYS A 295 -16.05 -37.89 -9.13
CA LYS A 295 -16.56 -38.77 -8.07
C LYS A 295 -16.74 -40.23 -8.54
N GLY A 296 -16.48 -40.51 -9.82
CA GLY A 296 -16.66 -41.81 -10.43
C GLY A 296 -17.74 -41.80 -11.50
N ALA A 297 -17.59 -42.64 -12.51
CA ALA A 297 -18.46 -42.59 -13.68
C ALA A 297 -19.90 -43.03 -13.35
N GLU A 298 -20.06 -44.12 -12.60
CA GLU A 298 -21.39 -44.65 -12.24
C GLU A 298 -22.16 -43.71 -11.31
N ALA A 299 -21.48 -43.17 -10.29
CA ALA A 299 -22.08 -42.21 -9.37
C ALA A 299 -22.44 -40.90 -10.10
N THR A 300 -21.62 -40.43 -11.03
CA THR A 300 -21.86 -39.24 -11.85
C THR A 300 -23.10 -39.43 -12.74
N GLU A 301 -23.24 -40.57 -13.39
CA GLU A 301 -24.41 -40.89 -14.23
C GLU A 301 -25.69 -41.01 -13.41
N THR A 302 -25.63 -41.63 -12.24
CA THR A 302 -26.77 -41.73 -11.31
C THR A 302 -27.19 -40.33 -10.84
N PHE A 303 -26.25 -39.51 -10.42
CA PHE A 303 -26.52 -38.13 -9.99
C PHE A 303 -27.08 -37.26 -11.12
N ALA A 304 -26.56 -37.35 -12.32
CA ALA A 304 -27.06 -36.66 -13.49
C ALA A 304 -28.54 -37.02 -13.80
N THR A 305 -28.85 -38.30 -13.70
CA THR A 305 -30.22 -38.82 -13.93
C THR A 305 -31.20 -38.31 -12.88
N GLU A 306 -30.80 -38.31 -11.59
CA GLU A 306 -31.62 -37.85 -10.47
C GLU A 306 -31.86 -36.34 -10.51
N ILE A 307 -30.88 -35.56 -10.96
CA ILE A 307 -30.97 -34.08 -11.00
C ILE A 307 -31.67 -33.55 -12.26
N GLU A 308 -31.61 -34.26 -13.36
CA GLU A 308 -32.14 -33.81 -14.66
C GLU A 308 -33.67 -33.58 -14.62
N SER A 309 -34.41 -34.52 -14.04
CA SER A 309 -35.87 -34.48 -14.01
C SER A 309 -36.42 -33.30 -13.14
N PRO A 310 -35.94 -33.09 -11.91
CA PRO A 310 -36.34 -31.95 -11.11
C PRO A 310 -35.96 -30.61 -11.74
N LEU A 311 -34.77 -30.50 -12.35
CA LEU A 311 -34.33 -29.27 -12.98
C LEU A 311 -35.15 -28.84 -14.18
N ARG A 312 -35.63 -29.79 -14.98
CA ARG A 312 -36.49 -29.51 -16.14
C ARG A 312 -37.83 -28.87 -15.77
N GLY A 313 -38.34 -29.13 -14.57
CA GLY A 313 -39.60 -28.58 -14.10
C GLY A 313 -39.55 -27.19 -13.52
N HIS A 314 -38.40 -26.64 -13.28
CA HIS A 314 -38.21 -25.34 -12.61
C HIS A 314 -38.06 -24.18 -13.58
N ASP A 315 -39.12 -23.41 -13.73
CA ASP A 315 -39.17 -22.28 -14.66
C ASP A 315 -38.66 -20.96 -14.02
N ARG A 316 -38.88 -20.75 -12.73
CA ARG A 316 -38.41 -19.62 -11.94
C ARG A 316 -38.31 -20.00 -10.47
N THR A 317 -37.16 -20.49 -10.06
CA THR A 317 -36.94 -20.85 -8.67
C THR A 317 -35.86 -19.96 -8.08
N ALA A 318 -36.06 -19.47 -6.86
CA ALA A 318 -35.04 -18.75 -6.13
C ALA A 318 -33.80 -19.66 -5.96
N TYR A 319 -32.61 -19.08 -6.02
CA TYR A 319 -31.37 -19.84 -5.88
C TYR A 319 -31.35 -20.72 -4.62
N SER A 320 -31.86 -20.20 -3.50
CA SER A 320 -31.97 -20.93 -2.25
C SER A 320 -32.83 -22.19 -2.33
N GLU A 321 -33.94 -22.14 -3.07
CA GLU A 321 -34.81 -23.28 -3.28
C GLU A 321 -34.16 -24.31 -4.20
N LEU A 322 -33.48 -23.83 -5.24
CA LEU A 322 -32.75 -24.69 -6.14
C LEU A 322 -31.57 -25.38 -5.45
N ALA A 323 -30.79 -24.64 -4.66
CA ALA A 323 -29.68 -25.18 -3.88
C ALA A 323 -30.18 -26.27 -2.91
N ALA A 324 -31.32 -26.02 -2.24
CA ALA A 324 -31.93 -27.01 -1.35
C ALA A 324 -32.41 -28.26 -2.08
N LEU A 325 -32.93 -28.11 -3.32
CA LEU A 325 -33.33 -29.23 -4.15
C LEU A 325 -32.11 -30.05 -4.59
N VAL A 326 -31.07 -29.42 -5.07
CA VAL A 326 -29.82 -30.05 -5.48
C VAL A 326 -29.17 -30.79 -4.31
N ASP A 327 -29.11 -30.12 -3.14
CA ASP A 327 -28.57 -30.72 -1.91
C ASP A 327 -29.37 -31.99 -1.52
N LYS A 328 -30.69 -31.92 -1.58
CA LYS A 328 -31.55 -33.06 -1.25
C LYS A 328 -31.33 -34.24 -2.18
N ILE A 329 -31.15 -33.99 -3.48
CA ILE A 329 -30.87 -35.04 -4.45
C ILE A 329 -29.45 -35.58 -4.20
N ALA A 330 -28.47 -34.71 -3.99
CA ALA A 330 -27.09 -35.09 -3.76
C ALA A 330 -26.88 -35.90 -2.47
N GLU A 331 -27.69 -35.68 -1.43
CA GLU A 331 -27.68 -36.46 -0.20
C GLU A 331 -28.13 -37.91 -0.41
N GLY A 332 -28.92 -38.18 -1.46
CA GLY A 332 -29.41 -39.53 -1.81
C GLY A 332 -28.48 -40.29 -2.72
N VAL A 333 -27.45 -39.66 -3.27
CA VAL A 333 -26.53 -40.31 -4.22
C VAL A 333 -25.13 -40.44 -3.57
N GLU A 334 -24.60 -41.65 -3.55
CA GLU A 334 -23.26 -41.97 -3.04
C GLU A 334 -22.27 -42.07 -4.20
N ASP A 335 -21.02 -41.63 -3.98
CA ASP A 335 -19.91 -41.88 -4.90
C ASP A 335 -19.40 -43.32 -4.74
N ASP A 336 -18.48 -43.74 -5.61
CA ASP A 336 -17.88 -45.09 -5.61
C ASP A 336 -17.13 -45.42 -4.29
N THR A 337 -16.97 -44.45 -3.40
CA THR A 337 -16.36 -44.59 -2.07
C THR A 337 -17.38 -44.57 -0.93
N GLY A 338 -18.69 -44.53 -1.23
CA GLY A 338 -19.76 -44.40 -0.25
C GLY A 338 -19.94 -43.02 0.38
N ARG A 339 -19.51 -41.97 -0.33
CA ARG A 339 -19.68 -40.57 0.11
C ARG A 339 -20.74 -39.87 -0.73
N THR A 340 -21.56 -39.07 -0.08
CA THR A 340 -22.60 -38.28 -0.77
C THR A 340 -22.03 -37.07 -1.49
N PHE A 341 -22.74 -36.54 -2.48
CA PHE A 341 -22.37 -35.37 -3.26
C PHE A 341 -22.71 -34.05 -2.59
N GLY A 342 -23.43 -34.03 -1.46
CA GLY A 342 -23.99 -32.80 -0.86
C GLY A 342 -23.04 -31.65 -0.66
N THR A 343 -21.79 -31.88 -0.31
CA THR A 343 -20.77 -30.84 -0.15
C THR A 343 -20.06 -30.45 -1.45
N THR A 344 -20.20 -31.22 -2.51
CA THR A 344 -19.51 -31.00 -3.81
C THR A 344 -20.29 -30.03 -4.69
N VAL A 345 -21.60 -29.98 -4.56
CA VAL A 345 -22.48 -29.18 -5.41
C VAL A 345 -22.73 -27.78 -4.86
N ARG A 346 -22.30 -27.49 -3.65
CA ARG A 346 -22.31 -26.15 -3.06
C ARG A 346 -21.11 -25.37 -3.56
#